data_1b0b6b52d8f447ffbe1e73d712285407
#
_entry.id   1b0b6b52d8f447ffbe1e73d712285407
#
_cell.length_a   1.000
_cell.length_b   1.000
_cell.length_c   1.000
_cell.angle_alpha   90.00
_cell.angle_beta   90.00
_cell.angle_gamma   90.00
#
_symmetry.space_group_name_H-M   'P 1'
#
loop_
_entity.id
_entity.type
_entity.pdbx_description
1 polymer ?
#
loop_
_entity_poly.entity_id
_entity_poly.type
_entity_poly.pdbx_seq_one_letter_code
_entity_poly.pdbx_strand_id
1 'polypeptide(L)'
;MNRLEVKTSNLQIVLAVLLGLLFVPLGLASLAGGLSGGFRIVPVALGLSMLVTFAAVMWLVRRGHAKSVRYFSDEGLVRNDGRSFAWADLSRVVDQIRITSQAHGTKAVWRTEIQFRNGESAWLIPTKVANQPEVSEFVRRLPCEHMEVRAGTAM
;
A
#
# COMPACT_ATOMS: atom_id res chain seq x y z
N MET A 1 14.47 3.58 -24.92
CA MET A 1 13.76 2.93 -23.78
C MET A 1 13.03 4.01 -23.00
N ASN A 2 11.74 4.16 -23.24
CA ASN A 2 10.90 5.09 -22.50
C ASN A 2 10.49 4.42 -21.18
N ARG A 3 11.00 4.93 -20.06
CA ARG A 3 10.57 4.52 -18.74
C ARG A 3 9.52 5.49 -18.23
N LEU A 4 8.34 4.99 -17.90
CA LEU A 4 7.32 5.77 -17.19
C LEU A 4 7.47 5.55 -15.70
N GLU A 5 8.07 6.51 -14.99
CA GLU A 5 8.18 6.46 -13.54
C GLU A 5 6.85 6.74 -12.87
N VAL A 6 6.51 5.93 -11.86
CA VAL A 6 5.32 6.16 -11.02
C VAL A 6 5.73 7.02 -9.83
N LYS A 7 5.43 8.31 -9.89
CA LYS A 7 5.73 9.25 -8.81
C LYS A 7 4.75 9.06 -7.66
N THR A 8 5.11 8.23 -6.67
CA THR A 8 4.28 7.98 -5.49
C THR A 8 4.52 9.00 -4.39
N SER A 9 3.45 9.41 -3.70
CA SER A 9 3.55 10.25 -2.51
C SER A 9 4.10 9.45 -1.33
N ASN A 10 5.16 9.95 -0.71
CA ASN A 10 5.77 9.35 0.49
C ASN A 10 5.05 9.73 1.79
N LEU A 11 3.91 10.41 1.70
CA LEU A 11 3.17 10.91 2.86
C LEU A 11 2.89 9.83 3.92
N GLN A 12 2.57 8.61 3.50
CA GLN A 12 2.30 7.51 4.44
C GLN A 12 3.55 7.07 5.20
N ILE A 13 4.71 7.07 4.54
CA ILE A 13 5.98 6.74 5.18
C ILE A 13 6.31 7.83 6.21
N VAL A 14 6.15 9.10 5.84
CA VAL A 14 6.38 10.23 6.74
C VAL A 14 5.45 10.16 7.95
N LEU A 15 4.16 9.92 7.76
CA LEU A 15 3.19 9.73 8.85
C LEU A 15 3.54 8.54 9.73
N ALA A 16 3.96 7.42 9.16
CA ALA A 16 4.37 6.24 9.94
C ALA A 16 5.62 6.53 10.78
N VAL A 17 6.59 7.28 10.25
CA VAL A 17 7.79 7.72 11.01
C VAL A 17 7.40 8.66 12.15
N LEU A 18 6.52 9.64 11.90
CA LEU A 18 6.04 10.56 12.93
C LEU A 18 5.29 9.84 14.05
N LEU A 19 4.43 8.88 13.69
CA LEU A 19 3.75 8.02 14.67
C LEU A 19 4.77 7.20 15.48
N GLY A 20 5.83 6.70 14.83
CA GLY A 20 6.90 5.98 15.52
C GLY A 20 7.64 6.82 16.54
N LEU A 21 7.95 8.07 16.20
CA LEU A 21 8.58 9.02 17.11
C LEU A 21 7.74 9.31 18.37
N LEU A 22 6.42 9.14 18.27
CA LEU A 22 5.50 9.32 19.39
C LEU A 22 5.26 8.01 20.16
N PHE A 23 4.88 6.93 19.46
CA PHE A 23 4.43 5.67 20.07
C PHE A 23 5.57 4.87 20.71
N VAL A 24 6.78 4.89 20.10
CA VAL A 24 7.89 4.11 20.64
C VAL A 24 8.38 4.65 21.98
N PRO A 25 8.70 5.95 22.15
CA PRO A 25 9.11 6.48 23.46
C PRO A 25 8.02 6.33 24.53
N LEU A 26 6.75 6.61 24.20
CA LEU A 26 5.64 6.48 25.14
C LEU A 26 5.42 5.03 25.55
N GLY A 27 5.51 4.09 24.61
CA GLY A 27 5.41 2.66 24.89
C GLY A 27 6.53 2.17 25.81
N LEU A 28 7.77 2.58 25.54
CA LEU A 28 8.92 2.24 26.37
C LEU A 28 8.84 2.87 27.76
N ALA A 29 8.45 4.14 27.86
CA ALA A 29 8.28 4.82 29.14
C ALA A 29 7.17 4.16 29.99
N SER A 30 6.06 3.75 29.36
CA SER A 30 4.98 3.04 30.03
C SER A 30 5.42 1.65 30.53
N LEU A 31 6.21 0.92 29.75
CA LEU A 31 6.81 -0.34 30.16
C LEU A 31 7.76 -0.15 31.35
N ALA A 32 8.70 0.79 31.26
CA ALA A 32 9.66 1.09 32.31
C ALA A 32 8.94 1.48 33.62
N GLY A 33 7.93 2.36 33.56
CA GLY A 33 7.13 2.77 34.70
C GLY A 33 6.29 1.63 35.32
N GLY A 34 5.86 0.68 34.49
CA GLY A 34 5.14 -0.52 34.95
C GLY A 34 6.01 -1.56 35.65
N LEU A 35 7.31 -1.56 35.34
CA LEU A 35 8.27 -2.54 35.86
C LEU A 35 9.06 -1.99 37.07
N SER A 36 9.35 -0.68 37.13
CA SER A 36 10.24 -0.06 38.13
C SER A 36 9.68 0.07 39.55
N GLY A 37 8.36 0.01 39.76
CA GLY A 37 7.71 0.17 41.04
C GLY A 37 6.96 -1.07 41.57
N GLY A 38 7.35 -2.26 41.10
CA GLY A 38 6.53 -3.48 41.24
C GLY A 38 5.69 -3.68 39.99
N PHE A 39 5.45 -4.93 39.64
CA PHE A 39 4.76 -5.27 38.39
C PHE A 39 3.34 -4.70 38.36
N ARG A 40 3.12 -3.69 37.50
CA ARG A 40 1.80 -3.06 37.30
C ARG A 40 1.28 -3.48 35.91
N ILE A 41 0.22 -4.28 35.89
CA ILE A 41 -0.35 -4.87 34.65
C ILE A 41 -0.78 -3.81 33.65
N VAL A 42 -1.46 -2.74 34.10
CA VAL A 42 -2.04 -1.72 33.21
C VAL A 42 -0.99 -0.97 32.38
N PRO A 43 0.06 -0.34 32.97
CA PRO A 43 1.06 0.35 32.16
C PRO A 43 1.89 -0.60 31.30
N VAL A 44 2.15 -1.83 31.76
CA VAL A 44 2.85 -2.85 30.94
C VAL A 44 2.01 -3.23 29.73
N ALA A 45 0.71 -3.53 29.91
CA ALA A 45 -0.20 -3.86 28.81
C ALA A 45 -0.34 -2.70 27.81
N LEU A 46 -0.42 -1.45 28.30
CA LEU A 46 -0.49 -0.24 27.48
C LEU A 46 0.79 -0.06 26.65
N GLY A 47 1.95 -0.18 27.26
CA GLY A 47 3.23 -0.08 26.57
C GLY A 47 3.40 -1.14 25.49
N LEU A 48 3.08 -2.39 25.79
CA LEU A 48 3.11 -3.49 24.81
C LEU A 48 2.12 -3.25 23.66
N SER A 49 0.89 -2.84 23.94
CA SER A 49 -0.12 -2.60 22.90
C SER A 49 0.31 -1.49 21.94
N MET A 50 0.92 -0.41 22.45
CA MET A 50 1.46 0.67 21.61
C MET A 50 2.57 0.16 20.68
N LEU A 51 3.52 -0.60 21.19
CA LEU A 51 4.64 -1.14 20.39
C LEU A 51 4.16 -2.14 19.34
N VAL A 52 3.25 -3.05 19.71
CA VAL A 52 2.67 -4.03 18.79
C VAL A 52 1.87 -3.33 17.68
N THR A 53 1.04 -2.35 18.05
CA THR A 53 0.26 -1.57 17.07
C THR A 53 1.17 -0.84 16.10
N PHE A 54 2.23 -0.19 16.60
CA PHE A 54 3.21 0.48 15.75
C PHE A 54 3.90 -0.50 14.81
N ALA A 55 4.38 -1.64 15.32
CA ALA A 55 5.01 -2.68 14.51
C ALA A 55 4.08 -3.21 13.42
N ALA A 56 2.80 -3.45 13.72
CA ALA A 56 1.79 -3.89 12.77
C ALA A 56 1.54 -2.84 11.67
N VAL A 57 1.43 -1.55 12.04
CA VAL A 57 1.28 -0.45 11.08
C VAL A 57 2.49 -0.36 10.16
N MET A 58 3.71 -0.40 10.71
CA MET A 58 4.95 -0.37 9.91
C MET A 58 5.04 -1.54 8.95
N TRP A 59 4.67 -2.75 9.40
CA TRP A 59 4.64 -3.92 8.55
C TRP A 59 3.66 -3.79 7.39
N LEU A 60 2.44 -3.29 7.65
CA LEU A 60 1.42 -3.05 6.62
C LEU A 60 1.86 -1.99 5.60
N VAL A 61 2.44 -0.89 6.07
CA VAL A 61 2.97 0.19 5.20
C VAL A 61 4.09 -0.35 4.32
N ARG A 62 5.05 -1.08 4.91
CA ARG A 62 6.16 -1.68 4.16
C ARG A 62 5.69 -2.70 3.13
N ARG A 63 4.74 -3.58 3.51
CA ARG A 63 4.15 -4.57 2.61
C ARG A 63 3.41 -3.92 1.44
N GLY A 64 2.63 -2.88 1.72
CA GLY A 64 1.92 -2.12 0.68
C GLY A 64 2.88 -1.39 -0.26
N HIS A 65 3.93 -0.77 0.30
CA HIS A 65 4.95 -0.09 -0.49
C HIS A 65 5.76 -1.07 -1.37
N ALA A 66 6.14 -2.23 -0.84
CA ALA A 66 6.88 -3.24 -1.58
C ALA A 66 6.15 -3.73 -2.83
N LYS A 67 4.81 -3.87 -2.76
CA LYS A 67 3.97 -4.31 -3.88
C LYS A 67 3.61 -3.20 -4.86
N SER A 68 3.85 -1.93 -4.53
CA SER A 68 3.54 -0.82 -5.44
C SER A 68 4.52 -0.75 -6.61
N VAL A 69 4.00 -0.33 -7.76
CA VAL A 69 4.79 -0.15 -8.99
C VAL A 69 5.74 1.03 -8.83
N ARG A 70 6.99 0.83 -9.21
CA ARG A 70 8.03 1.87 -9.26
C ARG A 70 8.10 2.54 -10.63
N TYR A 71 8.16 1.73 -11.68
CA TYR A 71 8.14 2.23 -13.06
C TYR A 71 7.65 1.16 -14.03
N PHE A 72 7.20 1.60 -15.19
CA PHE A 72 6.88 0.81 -16.36
C PHE A 72 7.97 0.97 -17.40
N SER A 73 8.25 -0.11 -18.15
CA SER A 73 9.16 -0.14 -19.28
C SER A 73 8.50 -0.85 -20.48
N ASP A 74 9.13 -0.80 -21.63
CA ASP A 74 8.65 -1.52 -22.83
C ASP A 74 8.59 -3.04 -22.62
N GLU A 75 9.45 -3.59 -21.74
CA GLU A 75 9.55 -5.03 -21.46
C GLU A 75 8.65 -5.51 -20.34
N GLY A 76 8.23 -4.60 -19.41
CA GLY A 76 7.46 -4.98 -18.23
C GLY A 76 7.36 -3.87 -17.21
N LEU A 77 7.04 -4.25 -15.98
CA LEU A 77 7.02 -3.36 -14.83
C LEU A 77 8.03 -3.78 -13.75
N VAL A 78 8.45 -2.82 -12.96
CA VAL A 78 9.29 -3.05 -11.77
C VAL A 78 8.57 -2.52 -10.54
N ARG A 79 8.53 -3.34 -9.49
CA ARG A 79 7.99 -2.96 -8.18
C ARG A 79 9.04 -2.26 -7.32
N ASN A 80 8.59 -1.65 -6.22
CA ASN A 80 9.49 -1.01 -5.26
C ASN A 80 10.38 -2.00 -4.47
N ASP A 81 10.02 -3.28 -4.42
CA ASP A 81 10.87 -4.34 -3.86
C ASP A 81 12.00 -4.81 -4.81
N GLY A 82 12.10 -4.20 -6.00
CA GLY A 82 13.11 -4.51 -7.01
C GLY A 82 12.75 -5.67 -7.94
N ARG A 83 11.61 -6.35 -7.73
CA ARG A 83 11.16 -7.42 -8.64
C ARG A 83 10.65 -6.85 -9.95
N SER A 84 11.07 -7.47 -11.04
CA SER A 84 10.62 -7.17 -12.40
C SER A 84 9.65 -8.23 -12.91
N PHE A 85 8.68 -7.80 -13.71
CA PHE A 85 7.65 -8.65 -14.31
C PHE A 85 7.51 -8.30 -15.77
N ALA A 86 7.64 -9.30 -16.64
CA ALA A 86 7.51 -9.11 -18.08
C ALA A 86 6.03 -8.99 -18.49
N TRP A 87 5.77 -8.20 -19.53
CA TRP A 87 4.40 -8.09 -20.09
C TRP A 87 3.89 -9.43 -20.66
N ALA A 88 4.78 -10.31 -21.10
CA ALA A 88 4.41 -11.65 -21.56
C ALA A 88 3.73 -12.50 -20.50
N ASP A 89 4.02 -12.24 -19.23
CA ASP A 89 3.42 -12.94 -18.06
C ASP A 89 2.19 -12.22 -17.51
N LEU A 90 1.78 -11.12 -18.12
CA LEU A 90 0.59 -10.38 -17.70
C LEU A 90 -0.66 -11.25 -17.88
N SER A 91 -1.49 -11.32 -16.83
CA SER A 91 -2.75 -12.06 -16.85
C SER A 91 -3.92 -11.10 -17.03
N ARG A 92 -4.10 -10.18 -16.09
CA ARG A 92 -5.21 -9.23 -16.10
C ARG A 92 -4.93 -8.01 -15.24
N VAL A 93 -5.72 -6.96 -15.46
CA VAL A 93 -5.76 -5.76 -14.61
C VAL A 93 -7.11 -5.71 -13.92
N VAL A 94 -7.09 -5.53 -12.60
CA VAL A 94 -8.30 -5.48 -11.76
C VAL A 94 -8.39 -4.11 -11.08
N ASP A 95 -9.40 -3.33 -11.46
CA ASP A 95 -9.71 -2.06 -10.82
C ASP A 95 -10.68 -2.28 -9.67
N GLN A 96 -10.20 -2.05 -8.44
CA GLN A 96 -11.05 -2.09 -7.25
C GLN A 96 -11.75 -0.75 -7.07
N ILE A 97 -13.07 -0.76 -7.23
CA ILE A 97 -13.91 0.43 -7.18
C ILE A 97 -14.52 0.58 -5.80
N ARG A 98 -14.43 1.78 -5.24
CA ARG A 98 -15.19 2.20 -4.07
C ARG A 98 -16.33 3.10 -4.50
N ILE A 99 -17.55 2.73 -4.13
CA ILE A 99 -18.72 3.59 -4.34
C ILE A 99 -18.83 4.49 -3.11
N THR A 100 -18.62 5.77 -3.26
CA THR A 100 -18.91 6.76 -2.21
C THR A 100 -20.42 6.99 -2.18
N SER A 101 -21.03 6.89 -0.99
CA SER A 101 -22.47 7.02 -0.76
C SER A 101 -22.99 8.47 -0.83
N GLN A 102 -22.38 9.33 -1.64
CA GLN A 102 -22.94 10.63 -1.95
C GLN A 102 -24.06 10.45 -3.00
N ALA A 103 -25.07 11.28 -2.93
CA ALA A 103 -26.35 11.18 -3.65
C ALA A 103 -26.28 10.93 -5.18
N HIS A 104 -25.12 10.96 -5.77
CA HIS A 104 -24.86 10.67 -7.19
C HIS A 104 -23.89 9.52 -7.46
N GLY A 105 -23.57 8.70 -6.45
CA GLY A 105 -22.86 7.42 -6.62
C GLY A 105 -21.59 7.50 -7.46
N THR A 106 -20.66 8.44 -7.14
CA THR A 106 -19.41 8.58 -7.90
C THR A 106 -18.55 7.33 -7.69
N LYS A 107 -18.31 6.59 -8.76
CA LYS A 107 -17.37 5.47 -8.78
C LYS A 107 -15.96 6.03 -8.71
N ALA A 108 -15.17 5.67 -7.70
CA ALA A 108 -13.76 6.00 -7.59
C ALA A 108 -12.93 4.73 -7.56
N VAL A 109 -11.95 4.62 -8.45
CA VAL A 109 -10.95 3.54 -8.39
C VAL A 109 -10.02 3.84 -7.21
N TRP A 110 -10.04 3.00 -6.20
CA TRP A 110 -9.19 3.17 -5.04
C TRP A 110 -7.86 2.43 -5.16
N ARG A 111 -7.83 1.33 -5.92
CA ARG A 111 -6.63 0.55 -6.20
C ARG A 111 -6.76 -0.18 -7.54
N THR A 112 -5.73 -0.12 -8.36
CA THR A 112 -5.56 -0.98 -9.53
C THR A 112 -4.55 -2.07 -9.20
N GLU A 113 -4.90 -3.31 -9.44
CA GLU A 113 -4.06 -4.48 -9.24
C GLU A 113 -3.70 -5.12 -10.58
N ILE A 114 -2.41 -5.17 -10.88
CA ILE A 114 -1.88 -5.80 -12.09
C ILE A 114 -1.45 -7.21 -11.71
N GLN A 115 -2.14 -8.23 -12.24
CA GLN A 115 -1.94 -9.62 -11.89
C GLN A 115 -1.16 -10.36 -12.99
N PHE A 116 -0.23 -11.21 -12.58
CA PHE A 116 0.60 -12.02 -13.44
C PHE A 116 0.24 -13.51 -13.34
N ARG A 117 0.55 -14.29 -14.38
CA ARG A 117 0.24 -15.73 -14.48
C ARG A 117 0.89 -16.56 -13.37
N ASN A 118 1.98 -16.10 -12.78
CA ASN A 118 2.66 -16.74 -11.65
C ASN A 118 1.98 -16.49 -10.30
N GLY A 119 0.80 -15.84 -10.27
CA GLY A 119 0.08 -15.50 -9.04
C GLY A 119 0.60 -14.26 -8.30
N GLU A 120 1.68 -13.63 -8.79
CA GLU A 120 2.18 -12.37 -8.23
C GLU A 120 1.33 -11.20 -8.71
N SER A 121 1.35 -10.11 -7.93
CA SER A 121 0.65 -8.89 -8.30
C SER A 121 1.45 -7.62 -7.97
N ALA A 122 1.17 -6.57 -8.72
CA ALA A 122 1.67 -5.23 -8.46
C ALA A 122 0.50 -4.26 -8.29
N TRP A 123 0.66 -3.25 -7.43
CA TRP A 123 -0.42 -2.36 -7.03
C TRP A 123 -0.15 -0.92 -7.43
N LEU A 124 -1.20 -0.26 -7.90
CA LEU A 124 -1.27 1.18 -8.09
C LEU A 124 -2.42 1.73 -7.24
N ILE A 125 -2.15 2.77 -6.48
CA ILE A 125 -3.16 3.48 -5.73
C ILE A 125 -3.27 4.88 -6.38
N PRO A 126 -4.31 5.13 -7.19
CA PRO A 126 -4.40 6.36 -8.00
C PRO A 126 -4.24 7.63 -7.18
N THR A 127 -4.84 7.70 -6.00
CA THR A 127 -4.75 8.87 -5.11
C THR A 127 -3.34 9.16 -4.56
N LYS A 128 -2.40 8.23 -4.75
CA LYS A 128 -1.00 8.37 -4.30
C LYS A 128 -0.02 8.61 -5.45
N VAL A 129 -0.50 8.58 -6.68
CA VAL A 129 0.33 8.76 -7.89
C VAL A 129 0.20 10.19 -8.35
N ALA A 130 1.31 10.96 -8.34
CA ALA A 130 1.30 12.36 -8.72
C ALA A 130 1.09 12.56 -10.23
N ASN A 131 1.56 11.61 -11.06
CA ASN A 131 1.36 11.57 -12.51
C ASN A 131 0.26 10.58 -12.93
N GLN A 132 -0.84 10.56 -12.17
CA GLN A 132 -1.96 9.65 -12.36
C GLN A 132 -2.53 9.59 -13.79
N PRO A 133 -2.75 10.70 -14.52
CA PRO A 133 -3.32 10.64 -15.86
C PRO A 133 -2.49 9.79 -16.83
N GLU A 134 -1.16 10.01 -16.85
CA GLU A 134 -0.22 9.29 -17.72
C GLU A 134 -0.18 7.80 -17.38
N VAL A 135 -0.09 7.49 -16.07
CA VAL A 135 -0.06 6.11 -15.56
C VAL A 135 -1.36 5.38 -15.86
N SER A 136 -2.52 6.03 -15.65
CA SER A 136 -3.82 5.42 -15.93
C SER A 136 -4.05 5.18 -17.41
N GLU A 137 -3.61 6.09 -18.27
CA GLU A 137 -3.67 5.91 -19.72
C GLU A 137 -2.78 4.76 -20.18
N PHE A 138 -1.56 4.67 -19.64
CA PHE A 138 -0.66 3.55 -19.93
C PHE A 138 -1.28 2.21 -19.54
N VAL A 139 -1.82 2.10 -18.32
CA VAL A 139 -2.43 0.86 -17.83
C VAL A 139 -3.63 0.45 -18.67
N ARG A 140 -4.48 1.40 -19.11
CA ARG A 140 -5.63 1.11 -19.98
C ARG A 140 -5.24 0.57 -21.36
N ARG A 141 -4.05 0.87 -21.83
CA ARG A 141 -3.52 0.39 -23.13
C ARG A 141 -2.89 -1.00 -23.06
N LEU A 142 -2.77 -1.59 -21.86
CA LEU A 142 -2.20 -2.92 -21.72
C LEU A 142 -3.08 -3.96 -22.43
N PRO A 143 -2.50 -4.87 -23.24
CA PRO A 143 -3.24 -5.86 -24.00
C PRO A 143 -3.66 -7.05 -23.13
N CYS A 144 -4.54 -6.82 -22.17
CA CYS A 144 -5.03 -7.84 -21.24
C CYS A 144 -6.49 -7.60 -20.86
N GLU A 145 -7.08 -8.55 -20.15
CA GLU A 145 -8.42 -8.41 -19.60
C GLU A 145 -8.45 -7.34 -18.50
N HIS A 146 -9.38 -6.38 -18.60
CA HIS A 146 -9.63 -5.37 -17.59
C HIS A 146 -10.93 -5.69 -16.85
N MET A 147 -10.84 -5.84 -15.54
CA MET A 147 -11.98 -6.17 -14.67
C MET A 147 -12.21 -5.07 -13.65
N GLU A 148 -13.47 -4.72 -13.42
CA GLU A 148 -13.90 -3.85 -12.32
C GLU A 148 -14.50 -4.70 -11.19
N VAL A 149 -13.96 -4.58 -9.98
CA VAL A 149 -14.47 -5.31 -8.82
C VAL A 149 -14.78 -4.34 -7.69
N ARG A 150 -15.92 -4.53 -7.01
CA ARG A 150 -16.24 -3.74 -5.83
C ARG A 150 -15.25 -4.00 -4.70
N ALA A 151 -14.69 -2.94 -4.12
CA ALA A 151 -13.82 -3.05 -2.95
C ALA A 151 -14.61 -3.67 -1.78
N GLY A 152 -14.08 -4.76 -1.21
CA GLY A 152 -14.71 -5.50 -0.11
C GLY A 152 -15.44 -6.78 -0.52
N THR A 153 -15.57 -7.09 -1.79
CA THR A 153 -16.00 -8.42 -2.24
C THR A 153 -14.79 -9.36 -2.21
N ALA A 154 -14.83 -10.39 -1.36
CA ALA A 154 -13.83 -11.46 -1.38
C ALA A 154 -13.95 -12.19 -2.72
N MET A 155 -12.82 -12.38 -3.40
CA MET A 155 -12.73 -13.27 -4.54
C MET A 155 -12.47 -14.70 -4.07
#